data_a18289fc5bb643194c2735a6aaf75ca2
#
_entry.id   a18289fc5bb643194c2735a6aaf75ca2
#
_cell.length_a   1.000
_cell.length_b   1.000
_cell.length_c   1.000
_cell.angle_alpha   90.00
_cell.angle_beta   90.00
_cell.angle_gamma   90.00
#
_symmetry.space_group_name_H-M   'P 1'
#
loop_
_entity.id
_entity.type
_entity.pdbx_description
1 polymer ?
#
loop_
_entity_poly.entity_id
_entity_poly.type
_entity_poly.pdbx_seq_one_letter_code
_entity_poly.pdbx_strand_id
1 'polypeptide(L)'
;LIVSLYGSVEYYKQRIFDFLMYEDGMIPLGTKIEEVEKKTYKFSDEPLNQSIDELLDEVIKEQGKKLKEGFVRPEIYWTDRNYASYFGVYYHDENVIQINRLLNSQSVPKEAVKFVIYHECLHQGIAGHPKEFRALERKYPKFQKWERFLTYELPDFDFETAM
;
A
#
# COMPACT_ATOMS: atom_id res chain seq x y z
N LEU A 1 3.38 -6.93 4.94
CA LEU A 1 2.31 -6.33 5.48
C LEU A 1 0.98 -6.66 4.90
N ILE A 2 0.44 -5.83 4.27
CA ILE A 2 -0.79 -5.95 3.56
C ILE A 2 -0.85 -7.13 2.64
N VAL A 3 0.03 -7.49 2.32
CA VAL A 3 0.75 -8.21 1.57
C VAL A 3 0.28 -9.65 1.41
N SER A 4 0.73 -10.51 2.14
CA SER A 4 0.42 -11.92 2.05
C SER A 4 -1.06 -12.22 2.18
N LEU A 5 -1.83 -11.18 2.25
CA LEU A 5 -3.18 -11.27 2.76
C LEU A 5 -4.22 -11.05 1.70
N TYR A 6 -3.78 -10.65 0.52
CA TYR A 6 -4.68 -10.29 -0.55
C TYR A 6 -5.46 -11.44 -1.14
N GLY A 7 -4.99 -12.64 -1.01
CA GLY A 7 -5.68 -13.80 -1.51
C GLY A 7 -6.74 -14.35 -0.56
N SER A 8 -6.83 -13.84 0.66
CA SER A 8 -7.68 -14.40 1.68
C SER A 8 -8.97 -13.61 1.88
N VAL A 9 -10.09 -14.23 1.56
CA VAL A 9 -11.42 -13.66 1.83
C VAL A 9 -11.61 -13.45 3.32
N GLU A 10 -11.09 -14.36 4.14
CA GLU A 10 -11.18 -14.24 5.60
C GLU A 10 -10.42 -13.04 6.12
N TYR A 11 -9.29 -12.74 5.54
CA TYR A 11 -8.53 -11.54 5.90
C TYR A 11 -9.33 -10.27 5.64
N TYR A 12 -9.96 -10.16 4.48
CA TYR A 12 -10.75 -8.96 4.16
C TYR A 12 -11.94 -8.82 5.07
N LYS A 13 -12.60 -9.91 5.40
CA LYS A 13 -13.69 -9.90 6.36
C LYS A 13 -13.21 -9.41 7.72
N GLN A 14 -12.05 -9.87 8.16
CA GLN A 14 -11.48 -9.46 9.43
C GLN A 14 -11.08 -7.98 9.42
N ARG A 15 -10.49 -7.53 8.33
CA ARG A 15 -10.12 -6.11 8.19
C ARG A 15 -11.34 -5.19 8.19
N ILE A 16 -12.39 -5.59 7.52
CA ILE A 16 -13.63 -4.82 7.53
C ILE A 16 -14.21 -4.80 8.94
N PHE A 17 -14.23 -5.94 9.60
CA PHE A 17 -14.73 -6.05 10.96
C PHE A 17 -13.91 -5.17 11.91
N ASP A 18 -12.59 -5.23 11.85
CA ASP A 18 -11.70 -4.43 12.69
C ASP A 18 -11.91 -2.94 12.43
N PHE A 19 -12.02 -2.55 11.17
CA PHE A 19 -12.29 -1.17 10.80
C PHE A 19 -13.59 -0.66 11.42
N LEU A 20 -14.66 -1.41 11.27
CA LEU A 20 -15.96 -1.04 11.80
C LEU A 20 -15.96 -0.96 13.32
N MET A 21 -15.26 -1.88 13.97
CA MET A 21 -15.15 -1.91 15.43
C MET A 21 -14.38 -0.71 15.96
N TYR A 22 -13.31 -0.31 15.28
CA TYR A 22 -12.48 0.81 15.73
C TYR A 22 -13.07 2.17 15.42
N GLU A 23 -13.76 2.31 14.30
CA GLU A 23 -14.29 3.60 13.87
C GLU A 23 -15.62 3.93 14.54
N ASP A 24 -16.53 2.98 14.61
CA ASP A 24 -17.90 3.21 15.04
C ASP A 24 -18.26 2.51 16.36
N GLY A 25 -17.28 1.87 17.00
CA GLY A 25 -17.55 1.03 18.15
C GLY A 25 -18.23 -0.25 17.71
N MET A 26 -19.05 -0.82 18.57
CA MET A 26 -19.64 -2.11 18.32
C MET A 26 -20.75 -2.03 17.29
N ILE A 27 -20.53 -2.63 16.14
CA ILE A 27 -21.54 -2.74 15.10
C ILE A 27 -22.29 -4.04 15.27
N PRO A 28 -23.63 -4.02 15.23
CA PRO A 28 -24.41 -5.24 15.40
C PRO A 28 -24.05 -6.30 14.36
N LEU A 29 -23.99 -7.52 14.82
CA LEU A 29 -23.88 -8.68 13.93
C LEU A 29 -25.03 -8.64 12.92
N GLY A 30 -24.69 -8.73 11.65
CA GLY A 30 -25.70 -8.61 10.60
C GLY A 30 -25.73 -7.24 9.96
N THR A 31 -24.97 -6.28 10.48
CA THR A 31 -24.69 -5.07 9.72
C THR A 31 -23.95 -5.53 8.45
N LYS A 32 -24.48 -5.17 7.33
CA LYS A 32 -24.09 -5.78 6.07
C LYS A 32 -22.71 -5.36 5.66
N ILE A 33 -21.78 -6.26 5.85
CA ILE A 33 -20.43 -6.13 5.32
C ILE A 33 -20.50 -5.96 3.80
N GLU A 34 -21.50 -6.57 3.17
CA GLU A 34 -21.76 -6.45 1.74
C GLU A 34 -22.09 -5.01 1.31
N GLU A 35 -22.55 -4.19 2.23
CA GLU A 35 -22.87 -2.79 1.96
C GLU A 35 -21.65 -1.86 2.05
N VAL A 36 -20.53 -2.36 2.49
CA VAL A 36 -19.27 -1.64 2.30
C VAL A 36 -19.00 -1.67 0.80
N GLU A 37 -19.40 -0.60 0.13
CA GLU A 37 -19.32 -0.51 -1.32
C GLU A 37 -17.93 -0.83 -1.83
N LYS A 38 -17.85 -1.91 -2.54
CA LYS A 38 -16.67 -2.26 -3.29
C LYS A 38 -16.71 -1.48 -4.59
N LYS A 39 -15.89 -0.46 -4.67
CA LYS A 39 -15.71 0.23 -5.94
C LYS A 39 -14.88 -0.65 -6.86
N THR A 40 -15.49 -1.06 -7.95
CA THR A 40 -14.76 -1.77 -8.99
C THR A 40 -13.74 -0.84 -9.61
N TYR A 41 -12.49 -1.19 -9.48
CA TYR A 41 -11.42 -0.38 -10.00
C TYR A 41 -11.08 -0.85 -11.41
N LYS A 42 -11.18 0.06 -12.38
CA LYS A 42 -10.79 -0.25 -13.76
C LYS A 42 -9.35 0.17 -13.96
N PHE A 43 -8.50 -0.79 -14.22
CA PHE A 43 -7.12 -0.49 -14.55
C PHE A 43 -7.01 0.09 -15.95
N SER A 44 -6.19 1.10 -16.06
CA SER A 44 -5.73 1.59 -17.34
C SER A 44 -4.54 0.75 -17.79
N ASP A 45 -4.43 0.50 -19.09
CA ASP A 45 -3.23 -0.13 -19.66
C ASP A 45 -2.06 0.86 -19.74
N GLU A 46 -2.32 2.14 -19.51
CA GLU A 46 -1.32 3.18 -19.57
C GLU A 46 -0.53 3.25 -18.26
N PRO A 47 0.81 3.26 -18.30
CA PRO A 47 1.61 3.43 -17.10
C PRO A 47 1.48 4.83 -16.52
N LEU A 48 1.92 5.01 -15.29
CA LEU A 48 1.98 6.33 -14.67
C LEU A 48 2.81 7.30 -15.50
N ASN A 49 2.47 8.59 -15.42
CA ASN A 49 3.18 9.64 -16.15
C ASN A 49 4.57 9.93 -15.58
N GLN A 50 4.83 9.51 -14.36
CA GLN A 50 6.12 9.71 -13.71
C GLN A 50 6.83 8.37 -13.54
N SER A 51 8.16 8.41 -13.59
CA SER A 51 8.96 7.22 -13.31
C SER A 51 8.89 6.88 -11.81
N ILE A 52 9.16 5.62 -11.49
CA ILE A 52 9.20 5.19 -10.10
C ILE A 52 10.30 5.91 -9.32
N ASP A 53 11.41 6.26 -9.99
CA ASP A 53 12.49 7.02 -9.39
C ASP A 53 12.05 8.44 -9.01
N GLU A 54 11.29 9.09 -9.86
CA GLU A 54 10.75 10.41 -9.56
C GLU A 54 9.79 10.36 -8.37
N LEU A 55 8.98 9.31 -8.29
CA LEU A 55 8.05 9.14 -7.16
C LEU A 55 8.81 8.93 -5.86
N LEU A 56 9.88 8.14 -5.89
CA LEU A 56 10.75 7.97 -4.72
C LEU A 56 11.36 9.30 -4.29
N ASP A 57 11.86 10.07 -5.23
CA ASP A 57 12.47 11.37 -4.93
C ASP A 57 11.45 12.32 -4.29
N GLU A 58 10.20 12.30 -4.76
CA GLU A 58 9.12 13.09 -4.12
C GLU A 58 8.87 12.62 -2.69
N VAL A 59 8.83 11.31 -2.45
CA VAL A 59 8.63 10.77 -1.10
C VAL A 59 9.76 11.21 -0.17
N ILE A 60 11.00 11.10 -0.61
CA ILE A 60 12.15 11.49 0.21
C ILE A 60 12.09 12.99 0.51
N LYS A 61 11.75 13.80 -0.47
CA LYS A 61 11.63 15.24 -0.30
C LYS A 61 10.52 15.61 0.70
N GLU A 62 9.37 14.99 0.54
CA GLU A 62 8.19 15.34 1.32
C GLU A 62 8.16 14.71 2.71
N GLN A 63 8.68 13.49 2.84
CA GLN A 63 8.59 12.69 4.06
C GLN A 63 9.94 12.43 4.72
N GLY A 64 11.01 12.98 4.19
CA GLY A 64 12.37 12.65 4.64
C GLY A 64 12.61 12.82 6.13
N LYS A 65 11.95 13.78 6.76
CA LYS A 65 12.09 14.02 8.21
C LYS A 65 11.54 12.87 9.07
N LYS A 66 10.68 12.04 8.49
CA LYS A 66 10.08 10.89 9.18
C LYS A 66 10.89 9.62 8.98
N LEU A 67 11.83 9.63 8.05
CA LEU A 67 12.70 8.50 7.78
C LEU A 67 13.84 8.46 8.81
N LYS A 68 14.54 7.32 8.89
CA LYS A 68 15.59 7.18 9.88
C LYS A 68 16.70 8.21 9.65
N GLU A 69 17.37 8.58 10.72
CA GLU A 69 18.55 9.44 10.62
C GLU A 69 19.61 8.75 9.77
N GLY A 70 20.19 9.51 8.83
CA GLY A 70 21.16 8.93 7.91
C GLY A 70 20.54 8.08 6.81
N PHE A 71 19.26 8.28 6.50
CA PHE A 71 18.58 7.53 5.46
C PHE A 71 19.35 7.61 4.14
N VAL A 72 19.58 6.45 3.53
CA VAL A 72 20.27 6.33 2.25
C VAL A 72 19.24 5.99 1.18
N ARG A 73 19.21 6.79 0.11
CA ARG A 73 18.27 6.56 -0.98
C ARG A 73 18.45 5.15 -1.54
N PRO A 74 17.43 4.30 -1.49
CA PRO A 74 17.53 2.97 -2.10
C PRO A 74 17.40 3.05 -3.61
N GLU A 75 17.79 1.98 -4.28
CA GLU A 75 17.37 1.74 -5.65
C GLU A 75 15.91 1.30 -5.62
N ILE A 76 15.16 1.61 -6.67
CA ILE A 76 13.75 1.27 -6.75
C ILE A 76 13.39 0.77 -8.15
N TYR A 77 12.59 -0.27 -8.19
CA TYR A 77 12.18 -0.90 -9.44
C TYR A 77 10.71 -1.34 -9.35
N TRP A 78 10.04 -1.36 -10.49
CA TRP A 78 8.81 -2.11 -10.63
C TRP A 78 9.15 -3.59 -10.70
N THR A 79 8.27 -4.44 -10.19
CA THR A 79 8.44 -5.88 -10.37
C THR A 79 8.29 -6.25 -11.83
N ASP A 80 8.85 -7.41 -12.22
CA ASP A 80 8.82 -7.90 -13.60
C ASP A 80 7.43 -8.38 -14.04
N ARG A 81 6.56 -8.66 -13.08
CA ARG A 81 5.19 -9.11 -13.33
C ARG A 81 4.29 -8.66 -12.18
N ASN A 82 2.97 -8.81 -12.37
CA ASN A 82 2.02 -8.50 -11.32
C ASN A 82 2.01 -9.62 -10.28
N TYR A 83 2.02 -9.22 -9.01
CA TYR A 83 1.93 -10.15 -7.89
C TYR A 83 0.64 -9.88 -7.12
N ALA A 84 -0.02 -10.95 -6.67
CA ALA A 84 -1.24 -10.84 -5.89
C ALA A 84 -0.97 -10.79 -4.38
N SER A 85 0.27 -10.99 -3.97
CA SER A 85 0.62 -11.20 -2.57
C SER A 85 1.22 -10.00 -1.85
N TYR A 86 1.68 -8.97 -2.57
CA TYR A 86 2.25 -7.79 -1.94
C TYR A 86 2.22 -6.56 -2.86
N PHE A 87 2.29 -5.37 -2.28
CA PHE A 87 2.40 -4.12 -3.02
C PHE A 87 3.82 -3.64 -3.16
N GLY A 88 4.64 -3.93 -2.19
CA GLY A 88 6.04 -3.56 -2.22
C GLY A 88 6.86 -4.46 -1.30
N VAL A 89 8.16 -4.47 -1.55
CA VAL A 89 9.14 -5.21 -0.75
C VAL A 89 10.39 -4.35 -0.61
N TYR A 90 10.94 -4.33 0.59
CA TYR A 90 12.24 -3.74 0.83
C TYR A 90 13.26 -4.84 1.09
N TYR A 91 14.30 -4.87 0.28
CA TYR A 91 15.41 -5.80 0.45
C TYR A 91 16.52 -5.10 1.22
N HIS A 92 16.64 -5.46 2.49
CA HIS A 92 17.51 -4.77 3.42
C HIS A 92 19.00 -4.86 3.03
N ASP A 93 19.44 -6.05 2.63
CA ASP A 93 20.86 -6.27 2.36
C ASP A 93 21.35 -5.47 1.14
N GLU A 94 20.51 -5.35 0.13
CA GLU A 94 20.84 -4.63 -1.11
C GLU A 94 20.41 -3.18 -1.08
N ASN A 95 19.60 -2.76 -0.11
CA ASN A 95 18.96 -1.46 -0.06
C ASN A 95 18.18 -1.18 -1.34
N VAL A 96 17.28 -2.08 -1.67
CA VAL A 96 16.46 -2.03 -2.88
C VAL A 96 14.98 -2.13 -2.53
N ILE A 97 14.18 -1.31 -3.15
CA ILE A 97 12.71 -1.39 -3.07
C ILE A 97 12.19 -1.93 -4.40
N GLN A 98 11.27 -2.88 -4.33
CA GLN A 98 10.47 -3.29 -5.49
C GLN A 98 9.02 -2.96 -5.21
N ILE A 99 8.37 -2.31 -6.16
CA ILE A 99 6.95 -1.98 -6.09
C ILE A 99 6.21 -2.84 -7.12
N ASN A 100 5.12 -3.44 -6.70
CA ASN A 100 4.33 -4.27 -7.59
C ASN A 100 3.90 -3.46 -8.82
N ARG A 101 4.28 -3.93 -10.01
CA ARG A 101 3.95 -3.23 -11.25
C ARG A 101 2.45 -3.10 -11.50
N LEU A 102 1.64 -3.86 -10.77
CA LEU A 102 0.20 -3.68 -10.77
C LEU A 102 -0.20 -2.23 -10.49
N LEU A 103 0.58 -1.54 -9.69
CA LEU A 103 0.33 -0.14 -9.33
C LEU A 103 0.79 0.85 -10.40
N ASN A 104 1.49 0.38 -11.44
CA ASN A 104 1.97 1.24 -12.52
C ASN A 104 0.86 1.45 -13.56
N SER A 105 -0.14 2.19 -13.18
CA SER A 105 -1.31 2.46 -14.02
C SER A 105 -1.83 3.86 -13.75
N GLN A 106 -2.23 4.57 -14.78
CA GLN A 106 -2.85 5.89 -14.64
C GLN A 106 -4.15 5.85 -13.84
N SER A 107 -4.76 4.67 -13.73
CA SER A 107 -5.93 4.49 -12.88
C SER A 107 -5.61 4.47 -11.40
N VAL A 108 -4.36 4.23 -11.03
CA VAL A 108 -3.92 4.22 -9.63
C VAL A 108 -3.45 5.63 -9.25
N PRO A 109 -4.01 6.22 -8.19
CA PRO A 109 -3.52 7.51 -7.73
C PRO A 109 -2.03 7.45 -7.39
N LYS A 110 -1.25 8.38 -7.89
CA LYS A 110 0.19 8.38 -7.60
C LYS A 110 0.48 8.49 -6.12
N GLU A 111 -0.39 9.14 -5.36
CA GLU A 111 -0.23 9.26 -3.92
C GLU A 111 -0.34 7.90 -3.21
N ALA A 112 -1.16 6.99 -3.75
CA ALA A 112 -1.24 5.63 -3.21
C ALA A 112 0.09 4.89 -3.45
N VAL A 113 0.69 5.06 -4.61
CA VAL A 113 2.00 4.47 -4.93
C VAL A 113 3.06 5.07 -4.01
N LYS A 114 3.05 6.38 -3.83
CA LYS A 114 3.98 7.08 -2.94
C LYS A 114 3.83 6.61 -1.49
N PHE A 115 2.61 6.33 -1.06
CA PHE A 115 2.38 5.76 0.26
C PHE A 115 3.06 4.40 0.41
N VAL A 116 2.95 3.53 -0.59
CA VAL A 116 3.65 2.23 -0.57
C VAL A 116 5.16 2.44 -0.54
N ILE A 117 5.68 3.37 -1.34
CA ILE A 117 7.10 3.69 -1.34
C ILE A 117 7.55 4.17 0.05
N TYR A 118 6.79 5.05 0.66
CA TYR A 118 7.06 5.53 2.01
C TYR A 118 7.12 4.39 3.02
N HIS A 119 6.16 3.47 2.94
CA HIS A 119 6.12 2.28 3.79
C HIS A 119 7.42 1.48 3.67
N GLU A 120 7.89 1.24 2.44
CA GLU A 120 9.12 0.49 2.23
C GLU A 120 10.36 1.27 2.68
N CYS A 121 10.35 2.59 2.51
CA CYS A 121 11.45 3.44 3.02
C CYS A 121 11.57 3.36 4.55
N LEU A 122 10.46 3.25 5.26
CA LEU A 122 10.47 3.10 6.71
C LEU A 122 11.20 1.82 7.15
N HIS A 123 11.15 0.79 6.34
CA HIS A 123 11.82 -0.48 6.64
C HIS A 123 13.34 -0.38 6.64
N GLN A 124 13.93 0.65 6.09
CA GLN A 124 15.37 0.84 6.21
C GLN A 124 15.77 1.02 7.68
N GLY A 125 14.90 1.62 8.47
CA GLY A 125 15.16 1.87 9.88
C GLY A 125 14.46 0.92 10.83
N ILE A 126 13.36 0.32 10.41
CA ILE A 126 12.51 -0.48 11.30
C ILE A 126 12.11 -1.77 10.60
N ALA A 127 12.57 -2.89 11.12
CA ALA A 127 12.17 -4.21 10.62
C ALA A 127 10.78 -4.57 11.16
N GLY A 128 9.99 -5.24 10.34
CA GLY A 128 8.62 -5.63 10.72
C GLY A 128 7.69 -4.44 10.89
N HIS A 129 6.63 -4.65 11.63
CA HIS A 129 5.58 -3.64 11.80
C HIS A 129 5.24 -3.41 13.28
N PRO A 130 6.25 -3.04 14.12
CA PRO A 130 5.97 -2.74 15.52
C PRO A 130 5.18 -1.43 15.65
N LYS A 131 4.79 -1.10 16.87
CA LYS A 131 4.01 0.13 17.14
C LYS A 131 4.65 1.39 16.56
N GLU A 132 5.96 1.51 16.68
CA GLU A 132 6.68 2.68 16.17
C GLU A 132 6.60 2.79 14.65
N PHE A 133 6.65 1.67 13.95
CA PHE A 133 6.45 1.65 12.50
C PHE A 133 5.05 2.12 12.15
N ARG A 134 4.05 1.57 12.82
CA ARG A 134 2.65 1.95 12.58
C ARG A 134 2.40 3.41 12.87
N ALA A 135 3.01 3.94 13.92
CA ALA A 135 2.90 5.36 14.24
C ALA A 135 3.46 6.25 13.13
N LEU A 136 4.60 5.87 12.55
CA LEU A 136 5.20 6.60 11.45
C LEU A 136 4.40 6.45 10.16
N GLU A 137 3.91 5.25 9.89
CA GLU A 137 3.06 4.99 8.72
C GLU A 137 1.82 5.88 8.72
N ARG A 138 1.18 6.02 9.88
CA ARG A 138 -0.02 6.85 10.03
C ARG A 138 0.22 8.34 9.85
N LYS A 139 1.45 8.77 9.91
CA LYS A 139 1.80 10.18 9.68
C LYS A 139 1.84 10.57 8.20
N TYR A 140 1.70 9.60 7.31
CA TYR A 140 1.59 9.92 5.89
C TYR A 140 0.31 10.70 5.62
N PRO A 141 0.37 11.79 4.83
CA PRO A 141 -0.83 12.58 4.55
C PRO A 141 -1.96 11.73 3.96
N LYS A 142 -3.13 11.85 4.55
CA LYS A 142 -4.32 11.09 4.14
C LYS A 142 -4.11 9.56 4.21
N PHE A 143 -3.33 9.12 5.18
CA PHE A 143 -3.02 7.71 5.41
C PHE A 143 -4.24 6.80 5.28
N GLN A 144 -5.36 7.15 5.94
CA GLN A 144 -6.55 6.31 5.91
C GLN A 144 -7.13 6.14 4.51
N LYS A 145 -7.05 7.19 3.71
CA LYS A 145 -7.54 7.13 2.33
C LYS A 145 -6.73 6.14 1.49
N TRP A 146 -5.41 6.18 1.62
CA TRP A 146 -4.54 5.32 0.81
C TRP A 146 -4.54 3.89 1.31
N GLU A 147 -4.56 3.68 2.62
CA GLU A 147 -4.72 2.34 3.18
C GLU A 147 -6.04 1.72 2.72
N ARG A 148 -7.11 2.48 2.77
CA ARG A 148 -8.42 2.02 2.32
C ARG A 148 -8.42 1.69 0.83
N PHE A 149 -7.82 2.54 0.03
CA PHE A 149 -7.69 2.30 -1.41
C PHE A 149 -6.98 0.97 -1.68
N LEU A 150 -5.84 0.77 -1.06
CA LEU A 150 -5.05 -0.44 -1.26
C LEU A 150 -5.73 -1.69 -0.72
N THR A 151 -6.44 -1.56 0.39
CA THR A 151 -7.07 -2.70 1.06
C THR A 151 -8.40 -3.09 0.42
N TYR A 152 -9.21 -2.13 0.01
CA TYR A 152 -10.59 -2.39 -0.37
C TYR A 152 -10.91 -2.10 -1.83
N GLU A 153 -10.23 -1.17 -2.47
CA GLU A 153 -10.52 -0.83 -3.86
C GLU A 153 -9.72 -1.69 -4.84
N LEU A 154 -8.41 -1.86 -4.58
CA LEU A 154 -7.57 -2.69 -5.43
C LEU A 154 -7.91 -4.18 -5.38
N PRO A 155 -8.22 -4.78 -4.22
CA PRO A 155 -8.55 -6.20 -4.19
C PRO A 155 -9.78 -6.59 -5.00
N ASP A 156 -10.63 -5.66 -5.35
CA ASP A 156 -11.76 -5.91 -6.23
C ASP A 156 -11.34 -6.03 -7.69
N PHE A 157 -10.09 -5.74 -7.96
CA PHE A 157 -9.55 -5.85 -9.27
C PHE A 157 -9.25 -7.31 -9.60
N ASP A 158 -9.58 -7.70 -10.82
CA ASP A 158 -9.32 -9.04 -11.30
C ASP A 158 -7.83 -9.21 -11.61
N PHE A 159 -7.12 -9.84 -10.68
CA PHE A 159 -5.70 -10.09 -10.84
C PHE A 159 -5.40 -10.99 -12.05
N GLU A 160 -6.33 -11.86 -12.43
CA GLU A 160 -6.15 -12.71 -13.60
C GLU A 160 -6.12 -11.86 -14.86
N THR A 161 -6.99 -10.88 -14.94
CA THR A 161 -7.02 -9.94 -16.06
C THR A 161 -5.79 -9.01 -16.03
N ALA A 162 -5.32 -8.66 -14.84
CA ALA A 162 -4.18 -7.76 -14.68
C ALA A 162 -2.83 -8.45 -14.94
N MET A 163 -2.81 -9.76 -14.88
CA MET A 163 -1.61 -10.53 -15.16
C MET A 163 -1.52 -10.88 -16.64
#